data_48e1b2f431eddd436ee97631e0d3c0b7
#
_entry.id   48e1b2f431eddd436ee97631e0d3c0b7
#
_cell.length_a   1.000
_cell.length_b   1.000
_cell.length_c   1.000
_cell.angle_alpha   90.00
_cell.angle_beta   90.00
_cell.angle_gamma   90.00
#
_symmetry.space_group_name_H-M   'P 1'
#
loop_
_entity.id
_entity.type
_entity.pdbx_description
1 polymer ?
#
loop_
_entity_poly.entity_id
_entity_poly.type
_entity_poly.pdbx_seq_one_letter_code
_entity_poly.pdbx_strand_id
1 'polypeptide(L)'
;MNLITPFRGIRPQVKFAKKISSPNISYLNNFKFSKDKNFLNILNNPNISYANKILKELEKNKIIFQDKKDNYYLYKISFKKKYLLGIVGKINLKNYDDKKILGHEETFPERIKKRKQQLIRFNTQISPIYTAYKLNNLSLSTLKNLFKFKPNYKFISNDKCKHELWVIEDKDKQSKVQKYLNKINKLYICDGHHRLQAM
;
A
#
# COMPACT_ATOMS: atom_id res chain seq x y z
N MET A 1 4.24 -19.78 -11.02
CA MET A 1 4.83 -18.48 -10.68
C MET A 1 3.92 -17.81 -9.64
N ASN A 2 4.47 -17.27 -8.54
CA ASN A 2 3.66 -16.70 -7.48
C ASN A 2 3.00 -15.39 -7.96
N LEU A 3 1.69 -15.25 -7.75
CA LEU A 3 0.92 -14.07 -8.14
C LEU A 3 1.35 -12.82 -7.35
N ILE A 4 1.63 -13.00 -6.05
CA ILE A 4 2.06 -11.94 -5.14
C ILE A 4 3.38 -12.37 -4.48
N THR A 5 4.36 -11.48 -4.48
CA THR A 5 5.72 -11.73 -3.94
C THR A 5 6.11 -10.64 -2.93
N PRO A 6 7.06 -10.90 -2.02
CA PRO A 6 7.54 -9.88 -1.11
C PRO A 6 8.37 -8.82 -1.85
N PHE A 7 8.59 -7.67 -1.20
CA PHE A 7 9.37 -6.56 -1.76
C PHE A 7 9.98 -5.69 -0.66
N ARG A 8 10.95 -4.85 -1.02
CA ARG A 8 11.54 -3.87 -0.10
C ARG A 8 10.70 -2.61 -0.08
N GLY A 9 9.82 -2.49 0.91
CA GLY A 9 8.96 -1.32 1.09
C GLY A 9 9.71 -0.12 1.64
N ILE A 10 9.27 1.10 1.23
CA ILE A 10 9.69 2.35 1.88
C ILE A 10 8.63 2.68 2.92
N ARG A 11 9.08 2.89 4.16
CA ARG A 11 8.17 3.15 5.28
C ARG A 11 8.75 4.17 6.26
N PRO A 12 7.90 4.89 7.00
CA PRO A 12 8.36 5.82 8.02
C PRO A 12 8.89 5.08 9.26
N GLN A 13 9.72 5.73 10.05
CA GLN A 13 9.91 5.30 11.43
C GLN A 13 8.59 5.35 12.20
N VAL A 14 8.40 4.44 13.16
CA VAL A 14 7.12 4.28 13.90
C VAL A 14 6.62 5.59 14.51
N LYS A 15 7.53 6.38 15.11
CA LYS A 15 7.20 7.67 15.74
C LYS A 15 6.66 8.74 14.76
N PHE A 16 6.96 8.59 13.46
CA PHE A 16 6.51 9.53 12.43
C PHE A 16 5.31 9.01 11.63
N ALA A 17 4.93 7.74 11.79
CA ALA A 17 3.91 7.11 10.97
C ALA A 17 2.60 7.90 10.93
N LYS A 18 2.03 8.27 12.08
CA LYS A 18 0.80 9.05 12.15
C LYS A 18 0.91 10.41 11.45
N LYS A 19 2.06 11.10 11.59
CA LYS A 19 2.26 12.45 11.02
C LYS A 19 2.37 12.42 9.50
N ILE A 20 2.99 11.36 8.95
CA ILE A 20 3.23 11.21 7.52
C ILE A 20 2.02 10.60 6.81
N SER A 21 1.29 9.68 7.47
CA SER A 21 0.13 9.02 6.90
C SER A 21 -1.02 10.00 6.73
N SER A 22 -1.59 9.98 5.54
CA SER A 22 -2.72 10.84 5.19
C SER A 22 -4.01 10.06 5.22
N PRO A 23 -5.09 10.64 5.76
CA PRO A 23 -6.42 10.08 5.61
C PRO A 23 -6.83 10.08 4.14
N ASN A 24 -7.75 9.20 3.77
CA ASN A 24 -8.32 9.19 2.43
C ASN A 24 -9.10 10.49 2.20
N ILE A 25 -8.68 11.29 1.23
CA ILE A 25 -9.22 12.65 0.95
C ILE A 25 -10.68 12.62 0.51
N SER A 26 -11.16 11.53 -0.10
CA SER A 26 -12.52 11.45 -0.63
C SER A 26 -13.62 11.65 0.42
N TYR A 27 -13.27 11.56 1.71
CA TYR A 27 -14.21 11.74 2.82
C TYR A 27 -14.02 13.03 3.61
N LEU A 28 -13.07 13.91 3.21
CA LEU A 28 -12.66 15.06 4.03
C LEU A 28 -12.59 16.35 3.20
N ASN A 29 -13.72 16.76 2.64
CA ASN A 29 -13.82 17.98 1.84
C ASN A 29 -13.41 19.29 2.60
N ASN A 30 -13.24 19.23 3.93
CA ASN A 30 -12.90 20.37 4.78
C ASN A 30 -11.56 20.24 5.52
N PHE A 31 -10.70 19.26 5.16
CA PHE A 31 -9.45 19.06 5.88
C PHE A 31 -8.36 20.00 5.36
N LYS A 32 -8.04 21.05 6.13
CA LYS A 32 -6.84 21.86 5.89
C LYS A 32 -5.62 21.02 6.25
N PHE A 33 -4.90 20.54 5.24
CA PHE A 33 -3.61 19.89 5.43
C PHE A 33 -2.64 20.89 6.08
N SER A 34 -2.03 20.50 7.21
CA SER A 34 -0.91 21.28 7.73
C SER A 34 0.19 21.34 6.66
N LYS A 35 0.93 22.45 6.60
CA LYS A 35 2.10 22.62 5.70
C LYS A 35 3.22 21.60 5.98
N ASP A 36 2.98 20.64 6.86
CA ASP A 36 3.90 19.62 7.28
C ASP A 36 4.14 18.58 6.15
N LYS A 37 5.29 17.96 6.19
CA LYS A 37 5.87 16.93 5.30
C LYS A 37 4.99 15.67 5.20
N ASN A 38 3.73 15.83 4.81
CA ASN A 38 2.75 14.76 4.65
C ASN A 38 2.80 14.23 3.20
N PHE A 39 2.69 12.93 3.01
CA PHE A 39 2.81 12.29 1.70
C PHE A 39 1.81 12.81 0.67
N LEU A 40 0.60 13.20 1.07
CA LEU A 40 -0.37 13.76 0.13
C LEU A 40 0.06 15.10 -0.42
N ASN A 41 0.67 15.95 0.41
CA ASN A 41 1.18 17.23 -0.03
C ASN A 41 2.34 17.04 -1.02
N ILE A 42 3.18 16.02 -0.78
CA ILE A 42 4.27 15.67 -1.70
C ILE A 42 3.69 15.18 -3.03
N LEU A 43 2.71 14.27 -3.00
CA LEU A 43 2.10 13.68 -4.20
C LEU A 43 1.34 14.69 -5.05
N ASN A 44 0.64 15.63 -4.42
CA ASN A 44 -0.21 16.59 -5.11
C ASN A 44 0.51 17.92 -5.35
N ASN A 45 1.78 18.05 -5.00
CA ASN A 45 2.53 19.26 -5.22
C ASN A 45 2.74 19.50 -6.73
N PRO A 46 2.32 20.64 -7.29
CA PRO A 46 2.55 20.96 -8.70
C PRO A 46 4.06 21.16 -9.00
N ASN A 47 4.83 21.60 -8.01
CA ASN A 47 6.27 21.75 -8.15
C ASN A 47 6.99 20.45 -7.82
N ILE A 48 7.41 19.73 -8.85
CA ILE A 48 8.04 18.42 -8.79
C ILE A 48 9.40 18.46 -8.10
N SER A 49 10.18 19.50 -8.41
CA SER A 49 11.52 19.70 -7.83
C SER A 49 11.42 19.85 -6.32
N TYR A 50 10.43 20.61 -5.84
CA TYR A 50 10.14 20.76 -4.42
C TYR A 50 9.70 19.44 -3.77
N ALA A 51 8.80 18.70 -4.42
CA ALA A 51 8.35 17.40 -3.91
C ALA A 51 9.50 16.40 -3.77
N ASN A 52 10.39 16.33 -4.77
CA ASN A 52 11.58 15.48 -4.73
C ASN A 52 12.57 15.94 -3.64
N LYS A 53 12.74 17.24 -3.45
CA LYS A 53 13.56 17.77 -2.35
C LYS A 53 13.04 17.31 -1.00
N ILE A 54 11.72 17.38 -0.77
CA ILE A 54 11.12 16.93 0.49
C ILE A 54 11.34 15.41 0.68
N LEU A 55 11.15 14.58 -0.35
CA LEU A 55 11.39 13.14 -0.23
C LEU A 55 12.84 12.84 0.17
N LYS A 56 13.81 13.46 -0.50
CA LYS A 56 15.23 13.32 -0.16
C LYS A 56 15.55 13.79 1.27
N GLU A 57 14.92 14.86 1.73
CA GLU A 57 15.06 15.33 3.11
C GLU A 57 14.49 14.32 4.12
N LEU A 58 13.33 13.71 3.81
CA LEU A 58 12.74 12.68 4.65
C LEU A 58 13.66 11.45 4.78
N GLU A 59 14.28 11.03 3.67
CA GLU A 59 15.26 9.95 3.63
C GLU A 59 16.55 10.33 4.38
N LYS A 60 17.15 11.48 4.09
CA LYS A 60 18.37 11.98 4.74
C LYS A 60 18.21 12.07 6.26
N ASN A 61 17.05 12.54 6.71
CA ASN A 61 16.72 12.65 8.14
C ASN A 61 16.22 11.32 8.73
N LYS A 62 16.28 10.23 7.99
CA LYS A 62 15.81 8.90 8.40
C LYS A 62 14.37 8.88 8.90
N ILE A 63 13.55 9.83 8.44
CA ILE A 63 12.11 9.86 8.75
C ILE A 63 11.40 8.73 8.00
N ILE A 64 11.81 8.48 6.75
CA ILE A 64 11.45 7.31 5.96
C ILE A 64 12.73 6.53 5.61
N PHE A 65 12.57 5.26 5.35
CA PHE A 65 13.67 4.38 4.95
C PHE A 65 13.15 3.18 4.16
N GLN A 66 14.00 2.64 3.29
CA GLN A 66 13.70 1.41 2.57
C GLN A 66 14.15 0.20 3.38
N ASP A 67 13.33 -0.85 3.42
CA ASP A 67 13.71 -2.10 4.05
C ASP A 67 14.91 -2.75 3.34
N LYS A 68 15.78 -3.38 4.12
CA LYS A 68 17.00 -4.02 3.60
C LYS A 68 16.71 -5.35 2.88
N LYS A 69 15.61 -6.02 3.24
CA LYS A 69 15.20 -7.32 2.71
C LYS A 69 13.78 -7.24 2.14
N ASP A 70 13.47 -8.18 1.27
CA ASP A 70 12.11 -8.32 0.75
C ASP A 70 11.19 -8.86 1.85
N ASN A 71 10.08 -8.15 2.09
CA ASN A 71 9.10 -8.44 3.13
C ASN A 71 7.69 -8.48 2.55
N TYR A 72 6.79 -9.24 3.21
CA TYR A 72 5.37 -9.01 3.12
C TYR A 72 4.96 -8.04 4.23
N TYR A 73 3.90 -7.28 3.97
CA TYR A 73 3.32 -6.40 4.97
C TYR A 73 1.87 -6.79 5.18
N LEU A 74 1.50 -7.06 6.43
CA LEU A 74 0.11 -7.25 6.79
C LEU A 74 -0.45 -5.93 7.28
N TYR A 75 -1.63 -5.58 6.83
CA TYR A 75 -2.27 -4.32 7.16
C TYR A 75 -3.69 -4.53 7.64
N LYS A 76 -4.02 -3.89 8.76
CA LYS A 76 -5.37 -3.85 9.30
C LYS A 76 -5.80 -2.42 9.50
N ILE A 77 -6.95 -2.07 8.94
CA ILE A 77 -7.65 -0.83 9.23
C ILE A 77 -8.95 -1.14 9.94
N SER A 78 -9.25 -0.40 10.99
CA SER A 78 -10.46 -0.59 11.78
C SER A 78 -11.16 0.76 12.01
N PHE A 79 -12.48 0.75 11.86
CA PHE A 79 -13.33 1.90 12.16
C PHE A 79 -14.59 1.41 12.89
N LYS A 80 -14.83 1.93 14.09
CA LYS A 80 -15.88 1.41 14.98
C LYS A 80 -15.72 -0.09 15.19
N LYS A 81 -16.78 -0.88 14.93
CA LYS A 81 -16.78 -2.35 15.04
C LYS A 81 -16.36 -3.09 13.75
N LYS A 82 -16.12 -2.36 12.64
CA LYS A 82 -15.73 -2.95 11.35
C LYS A 82 -14.22 -2.90 11.18
N TYR A 83 -13.67 -3.89 10.48
CA TYR A 83 -12.26 -3.90 10.10
C TYR A 83 -12.04 -4.59 8.76
N LEU A 84 -10.93 -4.25 8.13
CA LEU A 84 -10.44 -4.84 6.90
C LEU A 84 -9.03 -5.36 7.14
N LEU A 85 -8.74 -6.57 6.64
CA LEU A 85 -7.42 -7.18 6.67
C LEU A 85 -6.88 -7.26 5.25
N GLY A 86 -5.64 -6.84 5.05
CA GLY A 86 -4.96 -6.87 3.77
C GLY A 86 -3.53 -7.41 3.87
N ILE A 87 -3.05 -7.96 2.78
CA ILE A 87 -1.66 -8.35 2.60
C ILE A 87 -1.10 -7.48 1.47
N VAL A 88 0.00 -6.78 1.73
CA VAL A 88 0.69 -5.94 0.75
C VAL A 88 1.91 -6.69 0.23
N GLY A 89 1.98 -6.82 -1.08
CA GLY A 89 3.06 -7.48 -1.79
C GLY A 89 3.23 -6.89 -3.19
N LYS A 90 4.24 -7.33 -3.90
CA LYS A 90 4.52 -6.96 -5.28
C LYS A 90 3.84 -7.96 -6.23
N ILE A 91 3.24 -7.49 -7.31
CA ILE A 91 2.69 -8.31 -8.41
C ILE A 91 3.56 -8.15 -9.65
N ASN A 92 3.61 -9.19 -10.49
CA ASN A 92 4.20 -9.10 -11.81
C ASN A 92 3.12 -8.64 -12.80
N LEU A 93 3.40 -7.61 -13.60
CA LEU A 93 2.45 -7.05 -14.58
C LEU A 93 2.02 -8.08 -15.62
N LYS A 94 2.87 -9.06 -15.97
CA LYS A 94 2.48 -10.18 -16.83
C LYS A 94 1.23 -10.92 -16.34
N ASN A 95 0.96 -10.93 -15.02
CA ASN A 95 -0.26 -11.53 -14.49
C ASN A 95 -1.53 -10.75 -14.87
N TYR A 96 -1.42 -9.48 -15.26
CA TYR A 96 -2.52 -8.70 -15.81
C TYR A 96 -2.82 -9.14 -17.25
N ASP A 97 -1.79 -9.28 -18.07
CA ASP A 97 -1.91 -9.78 -19.45
C ASP A 97 -2.47 -11.21 -19.46
N ASP A 98 -2.02 -12.07 -18.52
CA ASP A 98 -2.53 -13.44 -18.33
C ASP A 98 -3.95 -13.51 -17.73
N LYS A 99 -4.66 -12.39 -17.58
CA LYS A 99 -6.01 -12.29 -16.98
C LYS A 99 -6.13 -12.91 -15.58
N LYS A 100 -5.05 -12.88 -14.81
CA LYS A 100 -5.05 -13.26 -13.39
C LYS A 100 -5.39 -12.06 -12.49
N ILE A 101 -5.27 -10.85 -13.02
CA ILE A 101 -5.68 -9.60 -12.38
C ILE A 101 -6.74 -8.98 -13.29
N LEU A 102 -7.95 -8.80 -12.75
CA LEU A 102 -9.11 -8.37 -13.51
C LEU A 102 -9.54 -6.98 -13.03
N GLY A 103 -9.70 -6.08 -13.99
CA GLY A 103 -10.34 -4.77 -13.80
C GLY A 103 -11.81 -4.82 -14.21
N HIS A 104 -12.57 -3.81 -13.80
CA HIS A 104 -13.99 -3.63 -14.14
C HIS A 104 -14.33 -2.20 -14.58
N GLU A 105 -13.33 -1.31 -14.60
CA GLU A 105 -13.49 0.08 -15.02
C GLU A 105 -12.68 0.36 -16.30
N GLU A 106 -13.25 1.16 -17.19
CA GLU A 106 -12.50 1.79 -18.25
C GLU A 106 -11.55 2.86 -17.70
N THR A 107 -10.42 3.01 -18.35
CA THR A 107 -9.41 3.95 -17.92
C THR A 107 -9.23 5.10 -18.91
N PHE A 108 -9.06 6.31 -18.38
CA PHE A 108 -8.89 7.52 -19.16
C PHE A 108 -7.41 7.78 -19.47
N PRO A 109 -6.99 7.96 -20.75
CA PRO A 109 -5.60 8.16 -21.14
C PRO A 109 -4.90 9.30 -20.38
N GLU A 110 -5.58 10.41 -20.16
CA GLU A 110 -5.04 11.55 -19.42
C GLU A 110 -4.70 11.22 -17.97
N ARG A 111 -5.57 10.43 -17.31
CA ARG A 111 -5.30 9.97 -15.92
C ARG A 111 -4.15 8.98 -15.88
N ILE A 112 -4.05 8.09 -16.86
CA ILE A 112 -2.90 7.18 -17.01
C ILE A 112 -1.62 7.98 -17.19
N LYS A 113 -1.59 8.95 -18.12
CA LYS A 113 -0.44 9.83 -18.38
C LYS A 113 0.02 10.54 -17.11
N LYS A 114 -0.91 11.11 -16.34
CA LYS A 114 -0.62 11.76 -15.06
C LYS A 114 0.01 10.79 -14.04
N ARG A 115 -0.51 9.57 -13.92
CA ARG A 115 0.04 8.54 -13.01
C ARG A 115 1.41 8.05 -13.46
N LYS A 116 1.62 7.84 -14.76
CA LYS A 116 2.92 7.49 -15.34
C LYS A 116 3.96 8.57 -15.03
N GLN A 117 3.62 9.83 -15.21
CA GLN A 117 4.50 10.94 -14.85
C GLN A 117 4.85 10.94 -13.35
N GLN A 118 3.90 10.64 -12.46
CA GLN A 118 4.18 10.54 -11.02
C GLN A 118 5.16 9.39 -10.72
N LEU A 119 4.98 8.22 -11.33
CA LEU A 119 5.89 7.09 -11.16
C LEU A 119 7.31 7.41 -11.62
N ILE A 120 7.46 8.00 -12.81
CA ILE A 120 8.77 8.42 -13.35
C ILE A 120 9.43 9.45 -12.43
N ARG A 121 8.68 10.44 -11.95
CA ARG A 121 9.18 11.53 -11.11
C ARG A 121 9.74 11.08 -9.78
N PHE A 122 8.99 10.21 -9.09
CA PHE A 122 9.37 9.78 -7.75
C PHE A 122 10.18 8.49 -7.75
N ASN A 123 10.31 7.84 -8.92
CA ASN A 123 10.89 6.50 -9.05
C ASN A 123 10.37 5.53 -7.96
N THR A 124 9.12 5.71 -7.58
CA THR A 124 8.50 5.03 -6.44
C THR A 124 6.99 4.97 -6.61
N GLN A 125 6.41 3.82 -6.33
CA GLN A 125 4.97 3.67 -6.26
C GLN A 125 4.48 4.03 -4.85
N ILE A 126 3.84 5.19 -4.70
CA ILE A 126 3.43 5.69 -3.39
C ILE A 126 2.05 5.18 -2.97
N SER A 127 1.14 4.95 -3.90
CA SER A 127 -0.20 4.46 -3.59
C SER A 127 -0.36 3.02 -4.07
N PRO A 128 -0.61 2.04 -3.18
CA PRO A 128 -0.84 0.68 -3.59
C PRO A 128 -2.15 0.55 -4.39
N ILE A 129 -2.24 -0.49 -5.20
CA ILE A 129 -3.47 -0.90 -5.87
C ILE A 129 -4.25 -1.76 -4.88
N TYR A 130 -5.53 -1.46 -4.70
CA TYR A 130 -6.40 -2.25 -3.85
C TYR A 130 -7.09 -3.33 -4.67
N THR A 131 -6.89 -4.58 -4.27
CA THR A 131 -7.51 -5.74 -4.92
C THR A 131 -8.25 -6.59 -3.91
N ALA A 132 -9.28 -7.28 -4.38
CA ALA A 132 -9.99 -8.33 -3.65
C ALA A 132 -9.78 -9.68 -4.33
N TYR A 133 -10.09 -10.76 -3.62
CA TYR A 133 -10.07 -12.13 -4.15
C TYR A 133 -11.21 -12.94 -3.53
N LYS A 134 -11.62 -14.02 -4.22
CA LYS A 134 -12.62 -14.93 -3.69
C LYS A 134 -12.01 -15.87 -2.64
N LEU A 135 -12.68 -16.02 -1.53
CA LEU A 135 -12.25 -16.91 -0.41
C LEU A 135 -12.47 -18.41 -0.68
N ASN A 136 -12.54 -18.84 -1.93
CA ASN A 136 -12.72 -20.25 -2.27
C ASN A 136 -11.69 -21.10 -1.53
N ASN A 137 -12.12 -22.06 -0.70
CA ASN A 137 -11.27 -22.97 0.07
C ASN A 137 -10.23 -22.26 1.00
N LEU A 138 -10.34 -20.93 1.17
CA LEU A 138 -9.52 -20.15 2.08
C LEU A 138 -10.31 -19.86 3.33
N SER A 139 -9.83 -20.36 4.46
CA SER A 139 -10.44 -20.06 5.75
C SER A 139 -10.11 -18.65 6.18
N LEU A 140 -11.12 -17.86 6.54
CA LEU A 140 -10.94 -16.56 7.17
C LEU A 140 -10.12 -16.68 8.48
N SER A 141 -10.23 -17.80 9.18
CA SER A 141 -9.43 -18.10 10.37
C SER A 141 -7.95 -18.22 10.04
N THR A 142 -7.59 -18.82 8.91
CA THR A 142 -6.19 -18.88 8.45
C THR A 142 -5.63 -17.48 8.19
N LEU A 143 -6.40 -16.61 7.52
CA LEU A 143 -6.00 -15.22 7.34
C LEU A 143 -5.82 -14.51 8.68
N LYS A 144 -6.80 -14.61 9.58
CA LYS A 144 -6.74 -13.98 10.91
C LYS A 144 -5.53 -14.45 11.72
N ASN A 145 -5.12 -15.72 11.58
CA ASN A 145 -3.96 -16.26 12.27
C ASN A 145 -2.64 -15.57 11.88
N LEU A 146 -2.55 -15.03 10.66
CA LEU A 146 -1.38 -14.24 10.23
C LEU A 146 -1.23 -12.93 11.01
N PHE A 147 -2.29 -12.42 11.64
CA PHE A 147 -2.32 -11.16 12.38
C PHE A 147 -2.24 -11.31 13.90
N LYS A 148 -1.94 -12.51 14.41
CA LYS A 148 -1.90 -12.78 15.86
C LYS A 148 -0.70 -12.19 16.60
N PHE A 149 0.26 -11.60 15.89
CA PHE A 149 1.46 -11.01 16.48
C PHE A 149 1.24 -9.53 16.80
N LYS A 150 2.09 -8.97 17.65
CA LYS A 150 2.11 -7.53 17.92
C LYS A 150 2.47 -6.77 16.62
N PRO A 151 1.69 -5.75 16.21
CA PRO A 151 2.01 -4.97 15.03
C PRO A 151 3.27 -4.10 15.25
N ASN A 152 4.03 -3.89 14.18
CA ASN A 152 5.16 -2.95 14.19
C ASN A 152 4.68 -1.49 14.25
N TYR A 153 3.52 -1.21 13.66
CA TYR A 153 2.91 0.12 13.67
C TYR A 153 1.48 0.01 14.20
N LYS A 154 1.12 0.96 15.06
CA LYS A 154 -0.25 1.09 15.57
C LYS A 154 -0.52 2.55 15.91
N PHE A 155 -1.48 3.16 15.22
CA PHE A 155 -1.90 4.54 15.46
C PHE A 155 -3.35 4.76 15.05
N ILE A 156 -3.92 5.88 15.51
CA ILE A 156 -5.24 6.34 15.09
C ILE A 156 -5.03 7.60 14.26
N SER A 157 -5.50 7.56 13.02
CA SER A 157 -5.45 8.69 12.07
C SER A 157 -6.53 9.74 12.40
N ASN A 158 -6.46 10.87 11.71
CA ASN A 158 -7.37 12.00 12.00
C ASN A 158 -8.84 11.69 11.65
N ASP A 159 -9.09 10.78 10.74
CA ASP A 159 -10.41 10.24 10.40
C ASP A 159 -10.94 9.18 11.39
N LYS A 160 -10.27 9.05 12.56
CA LYS A 160 -10.59 8.12 13.63
C LYS A 160 -10.43 6.64 13.24
N CYS A 161 -9.82 6.34 12.11
CA CYS A 161 -9.46 4.98 11.73
C CYS A 161 -8.23 4.51 12.52
N LYS A 162 -8.27 3.29 13.03
CA LYS A 162 -7.12 2.62 13.65
C LYS A 162 -6.37 1.84 12.59
N HIS A 163 -5.09 2.12 12.46
CA HIS A 163 -4.16 1.48 11.54
C HIS A 163 -3.20 0.60 12.30
N GLU A 164 -3.04 -0.64 11.84
CA GLU A 164 -2.08 -1.61 12.36
C GLU A 164 -1.34 -2.23 11.18
N LEU A 165 0.00 -2.26 11.23
CA LEU A 165 0.85 -2.82 10.18
C LEU A 165 1.91 -3.71 10.78
N TRP A 166 2.11 -4.89 10.19
CA TRP A 166 3.13 -5.87 10.52
C TRP A 166 4.10 -5.99 9.36
N VAL A 167 5.39 -5.96 9.65
CA VAL A 167 6.47 -6.24 8.69
C VAL A 167 6.89 -7.69 8.89
N ILE A 168 6.74 -8.50 7.87
CA ILE A 168 7.02 -9.94 7.95
C ILE A 168 8.45 -10.21 7.46
N GLU A 169 9.40 -10.08 8.35
CA GLU A 169 10.85 -10.29 8.06
C GLU A 169 11.28 -11.74 8.24
N ASP A 170 10.61 -12.45 9.15
CA ASP A 170 10.90 -13.85 9.50
C ASP A 170 10.54 -14.79 8.34
N LYS A 171 11.46 -15.69 7.99
CA LYS A 171 11.31 -16.60 6.84
C LYS A 171 10.16 -17.58 6.98
N ASP A 172 9.91 -18.10 8.17
CA ASP A 172 8.83 -19.06 8.41
C ASP A 172 7.48 -18.36 8.32
N LYS A 173 7.37 -17.14 8.83
CA LYS A 173 6.18 -16.31 8.68
C LYS A 173 5.95 -15.93 7.23
N GLN A 174 7.00 -15.56 6.48
CA GLN A 174 6.91 -15.31 5.04
C GLN A 174 6.41 -16.54 4.29
N SER A 175 6.93 -17.72 4.62
CA SER A 175 6.48 -19.00 4.04
C SER A 175 4.98 -19.24 4.30
N LYS A 176 4.50 -18.97 5.51
CA LYS A 176 3.06 -19.08 5.85
C LYS A 176 2.20 -18.10 5.04
N VAL A 177 2.65 -16.85 4.90
CA VAL A 177 1.98 -15.85 4.04
C VAL A 177 1.97 -16.31 2.59
N GLN A 178 3.11 -16.78 2.07
CA GLN A 178 3.22 -17.26 0.70
C GLN A 178 2.33 -18.47 0.44
N LYS A 179 2.30 -19.44 1.36
CA LYS A 179 1.39 -20.62 1.26
C LYS A 179 -0.08 -20.19 1.22
N TYR A 180 -0.45 -19.16 1.96
CA TYR A 180 -1.79 -18.58 1.88
C TYR A 180 -2.04 -17.95 0.51
N LEU A 181 -1.14 -17.08 0.05
CA LEU A 181 -1.25 -16.34 -1.22
C LEU A 181 -1.26 -17.26 -2.45
N ASN A 182 -0.53 -18.38 -2.42
CA ASN A 182 -0.48 -19.34 -3.53
C ASN A 182 -1.84 -20.03 -3.81
N LYS A 183 -2.78 -19.95 -2.89
CA LYS A 183 -4.15 -20.45 -3.09
C LYS A 183 -5.04 -19.45 -3.82
N ILE A 184 -4.56 -18.23 -4.05
CA ILE A 184 -5.29 -17.17 -4.75
C ILE A 184 -4.96 -17.26 -6.24
N ASN A 185 -5.95 -17.59 -7.04
CA ASN A 185 -5.79 -17.74 -8.49
C ASN A 185 -6.04 -16.44 -9.26
N LYS A 186 -6.93 -15.58 -8.74
CA LYS A 186 -7.32 -14.33 -9.39
C LYS A 186 -7.46 -13.18 -8.38
N LEU A 187 -7.08 -12.00 -8.82
CA LEU A 187 -7.28 -10.73 -8.10
C LEU A 187 -8.25 -9.86 -8.88
N TYR A 188 -9.11 -9.16 -8.18
CA TYR A 188 -10.07 -8.22 -8.74
C TYR A 188 -9.70 -6.83 -8.26
N ILE A 189 -9.44 -5.89 -9.18
CA ILE A 189 -9.08 -4.52 -8.85
C ILE A 189 -10.31 -3.82 -8.27
N CYS A 190 -10.22 -3.33 -7.05
CA CYS A 190 -11.25 -2.54 -6.39
C CYS A 190 -10.96 -1.04 -6.49
N ASP A 191 -9.68 -0.66 -6.50
CA ASP A 191 -9.24 0.73 -6.73
C ASP A 191 -7.83 0.73 -7.32
N GLY A 192 -7.59 1.66 -8.23
CA GLY A 192 -6.30 1.88 -8.83
C GLY A 192 -6.12 1.36 -10.25
N HIS A 193 -7.20 1.22 -11.05
CA HIS A 193 -7.14 0.82 -12.47
C HIS A 193 -6.15 1.68 -13.26
N HIS A 194 -6.25 3.02 -13.16
CA HIS A 194 -5.32 3.94 -13.82
C HIS A 194 -3.87 3.81 -13.30
N ARG A 195 -3.69 3.41 -12.03
CA ARG A 195 -2.34 3.19 -11.46
C ARG A 195 -1.70 1.94 -12.04
N LEU A 196 -2.48 0.86 -12.20
CA LEU A 196 -1.98 -0.37 -12.81
C LEU A 196 -1.60 -0.16 -14.27
N GLN A 197 -2.45 0.53 -15.02
CA GLN A 197 -2.19 0.79 -16.45
C GLN A 197 -1.06 1.80 -16.71
N ALA A 198 -0.66 2.56 -15.69
CA ALA A 198 0.46 3.49 -15.79
C ALA A 198 1.83 2.82 -15.57
N MET A 199 1.85 1.55 -15.17
CA MET A 199 3.07 0.76 -14.91
C MET A 199 3.56 0.09 -16.19
#